data_382ee0ef71190f245b211dd4edbdfce4
#
_entry.id   382ee0ef71190f245b211dd4edbdfce4
#
_cell.length_a   1.000
_cell.length_b   1.000
_cell.length_c   1.000
_cell.angle_alpha   90.00
_cell.angle_beta   90.00
_cell.angle_gamma   90.00
#
_symmetry.space_group_name_H-M   'P 1'
#
loop_
_entity.id
_entity.type
_entity.pdbx_description
1 polymer ?
#
loop_
_entity_poly.entity_id
_entity_poly.type
_entity_poly.pdbx_seq_one_letter_code
_entity_poly.pdbx_strand_id
1 'polypeptide(L)'
;SLGQQLLATSISVIDPAVLPERSGRPSRMMSAALGMMLGLVGGVGLAFVRDRLDPRIRSARQIAELGDLDVLMAIPPFRLPRRDRKRLARLDHTNREAWGACRALGRMVFTRAQVRQERSVLIASADAGVGRSTIALNLAVSLAESGLSIIVVDGDVRRPGLHQAFDIPHSPGLTNVVLGECSLHDALAETTVQGLRVLTSGSIGPAFSQAMSAPRL
;
A
#
# COMPACT_ATOMS: atom_id res chain seq x y z
N SER A 1 -80.88 -63.36 35.93
CA SER A 1 -79.81 -62.73 36.68
C SER A 1 -78.47 -62.66 35.94
N LEU A 2 -78.52 -62.39 34.65
CA LEU A 2 -77.31 -62.24 33.83
C LEU A 2 -77.01 -60.73 33.40
N GLY A 3 -77.81 -59.79 33.98
CA GLY A 3 -77.79 -58.40 33.58
C GLY A 3 -76.96 -57.47 34.45
N GLN A 4 -76.33 -57.91 35.52
CA GLN A 4 -75.61 -57.05 36.48
C GLN A 4 -74.09 -57.18 36.48
N GLN A 5 -73.52 -58.03 35.61
CA GLN A 5 -72.06 -58.21 35.59
C GLN A 5 -71.34 -57.43 34.47
N LEU A 6 -72.06 -56.59 33.65
CA LEU A 6 -71.44 -55.91 32.54
C LEU A 6 -71.20 -54.40 32.78
N LEU A 7 -71.42 -53.88 34.02
CA LEU A 7 -71.24 -52.42 34.27
C LEU A 7 -70.08 -52.08 35.25
N ALA A 8 -69.15 -52.98 35.43
CA ALA A 8 -67.91 -52.62 36.17
C ALA A 8 -66.77 -52.48 35.28
N THR A 9 -66.92 -51.56 34.28
CA THR A 9 -65.74 -51.04 33.62
C THR A 9 -65.16 -49.95 34.53
N SER A 10 -64.31 -50.37 35.48
CA SER A 10 -63.55 -49.40 36.26
C SER A 10 -62.57 -48.63 35.34
N ILE A 11 -62.97 -47.43 34.96
CA ILE A 11 -62.01 -46.48 34.32
C ILE A 11 -61.04 -46.09 35.42
N SER A 12 -59.87 -46.71 35.44
CA SER A 12 -58.78 -46.32 36.31
C SER A 12 -58.04 -45.17 35.62
N VAL A 13 -58.08 -44.06 36.20
CA VAL A 13 -57.19 -42.91 35.78
C VAL A 13 -55.79 -43.28 36.28
N ILE A 14 -54.97 -43.80 35.40
CA ILE A 14 -53.66 -44.35 35.74
C ILE A 14 -52.65 -43.21 35.95
N ASP A 15 -52.88 -42.08 35.35
CA ASP A 15 -51.93 -40.95 35.48
C ASP A 15 -52.68 -39.60 35.31
N PRO A 16 -52.84 -38.77 36.34
CA PRO A 16 -53.43 -37.47 36.21
C PRO A 16 -52.42 -36.60 35.42
N ALA A 17 -52.89 -35.92 34.38
CA ALA A 17 -52.10 -35.00 33.61
C ALA A 17 -51.58 -33.88 34.53
N VAL A 18 -50.33 -33.96 34.90
CA VAL A 18 -49.64 -32.93 35.69
C VAL A 18 -49.02 -31.96 34.69
N LEU A 19 -49.36 -30.69 34.79
CA LEU A 19 -48.66 -29.65 34.03
C LEU A 19 -47.16 -29.66 34.38
N PRO A 20 -46.26 -29.75 33.40
CA PRO A 20 -44.83 -29.71 33.69
C PRO A 20 -44.48 -28.36 34.35
N GLU A 21 -44.08 -28.35 35.59
CA GLU A 21 -43.66 -27.19 36.35
C GLU A 21 -42.38 -26.52 35.81
N ARG A 22 -41.64 -27.24 34.95
CA ARG A 22 -40.44 -26.70 34.31
C ARG A 22 -40.58 -26.77 32.80
N SER A 23 -40.43 -25.62 32.17
CA SER A 23 -40.29 -25.56 30.73
C SER A 23 -39.10 -26.42 30.30
N GLY A 24 -39.33 -27.45 29.47
CA GLY A 24 -38.27 -28.29 28.90
C GLY A 24 -37.36 -27.56 27.92
N ARG A 25 -37.52 -26.24 27.78
CA ARG A 25 -36.67 -25.39 26.96
C ARG A 25 -35.49 -24.88 27.77
N PRO A 26 -34.29 -24.83 27.20
CA PRO A 26 -33.15 -24.22 27.88
C PRO A 26 -33.49 -22.78 28.31
N SER A 27 -33.03 -22.38 29.50
CA SER A 27 -33.30 -21.04 30.01
C SER A 27 -32.79 -19.99 29.02
N ARG A 28 -33.54 -18.89 28.88
CA ARG A 28 -33.17 -17.79 27.97
C ARG A 28 -31.73 -17.32 28.21
N MET A 29 -31.31 -17.35 29.47
CA MET A 29 -29.95 -17.00 29.88
C MET A 29 -28.90 -18.00 29.34
N MET A 30 -29.21 -19.30 29.36
CA MET A 30 -28.31 -20.33 28.86
C MET A 30 -28.17 -20.30 27.33
N SER A 31 -29.29 -20.03 26.64
CA SER A 31 -29.26 -19.83 25.17
C SER A 31 -28.47 -18.61 24.78
N ALA A 32 -28.61 -17.50 25.53
CA ALA A 32 -27.82 -16.27 25.29
C ALA A 32 -26.34 -16.48 25.57
N ALA A 33 -25.98 -17.16 26.66
CA ALA A 33 -24.58 -17.47 26.98
C ALA A 33 -23.94 -18.38 25.93
N LEU A 34 -24.66 -19.39 25.45
CA LEU A 34 -24.19 -20.31 24.41
C LEU A 34 -24.01 -19.54 23.07
N GLY A 35 -24.97 -18.69 22.73
CA GLY A 35 -24.87 -17.82 21.53
C GLY A 35 -23.68 -16.85 21.59
N MET A 36 -23.44 -16.23 22.75
CA MET A 36 -22.27 -15.36 22.95
C MET A 36 -20.97 -16.13 22.84
N MET A 37 -20.87 -17.30 23.43
CA MET A 37 -19.68 -18.17 23.35
C MET A 37 -19.38 -18.60 21.90
N LEU A 38 -20.40 -19.09 21.18
CA LEU A 38 -20.26 -19.46 19.78
C LEU A 38 -19.90 -18.27 18.89
N GLY A 39 -20.51 -17.11 19.14
CA GLY A 39 -20.19 -15.86 18.42
C GLY A 39 -18.75 -15.43 18.66
N LEU A 40 -18.25 -15.53 19.89
CA LEU A 40 -16.88 -15.17 20.23
C LEU A 40 -15.88 -16.13 19.59
N VAL A 41 -16.11 -17.45 19.71
CA VAL A 41 -15.23 -18.46 19.09
C VAL A 41 -15.25 -18.33 17.57
N GLY A 42 -16.44 -18.17 16.97
CA GLY A 42 -16.59 -17.98 15.53
C GLY A 42 -15.93 -16.67 15.05
N GLY A 43 -16.09 -15.58 15.79
CA GLY A 43 -15.48 -14.28 15.48
C GLY A 43 -13.96 -14.33 15.54
N VAL A 44 -13.39 -14.92 16.59
CA VAL A 44 -11.94 -15.11 16.72
C VAL A 44 -11.43 -16.04 15.61
N GLY A 45 -12.11 -17.14 15.35
CA GLY A 45 -11.74 -18.07 14.26
C GLY A 45 -11.73 -17.37 12.91
N LEU A 46 -12.77 -16.60 12.61
CA LEU A 46 -12.85 -15.83 11.35
C LEU A 46 -11.75 -14.76 11.24
N ALA A 47 -11.41 -14.09 12.35
CA ALA A 47 -10.32 -13.13 12.39
C ALA A 47 -8.97 -13.80 12.07
N PHE A 48 -8.70 -14.98 12.62
CA PHE A 48 -7.51 -15.77 12.31
C PHE A 48 -7.45 -16.21 10.85
N VAL A 49 -8.57 -16.71 10.31
CA VAL A 49 -8.65 -17.10 8.90
C VAL A 49 -8.38 -15.89 8.00
N ARG A 50 -8.99 -14.74 8.30
CA ARG A 50 -8.78 -13.51 7.55
C ARG A 50 -7.34 -13.03 7.61
N ASP A 51 -6.69 -13.12 8.77
CA ASP A 51 -5.28 -12.73 8.92
C ASP A 51 -4.34 -13.67 8.15
N ARG A 52 -4.65 -14.97 8.11
CA ARG A 52 -3.89 -15.96 7.32
C ARG A 52 -4.07 -15.81 5.80
N LEU A 53 -5.22 -15.32 5.37
CA LEU A 53 -5.53 -15.10 3.95
C LEU A 53 -5.12 -13.70 3.46
N ASP A 54 -4.64 -12.82 4.35
CA ASP A 54 -4.16 -11.49 3.96
C ASP A 54 -2.74 -11.60 3.36
N PRO A 55 -2.56 -11.46 2.04
CA PRO A 55 -1.25 -11.59 1.39
C PRO A 55 -0.38 -10.34 1.57
N ARG A 56 -0.81 -9.37 2.37
CA ARG A 56 -0.10 -8.10 2.53
C ARG A 56 1.20 -8.30 3.30
N ILE A 57 2.26 -7.81 2.74
CA ILE A 57 3.55 -7.73 3.40
C ILE A 57 3.49 -6.64 4.47
N ARG A 58 3.63 -7.04 5.74
CA ARG A 58 3.54 -6.13 6.89
C ARG A 58 4.88 -5.85 7.56
N SER A 59 5.92 -6.58 7.19
CA SER A 59 7.25 -6.40 7.79
C SER A 59 8.37 -6.59 6.79
N ALA A 60 9.49 -5.88 7.02
CA ALA A 60 10.72 -6.02 6.25
C ALA A 60 11.26 -7.48 6.28
N ARG A 61 11.02 -8.19 7.38
CA ARG A 61 11.41 -9.60 7.54
C ARG A 61 10.71 -10.52 6.55
N GLN A 62 9.43 -10.29 6.30
CA GLN A 62 8.67 -11.07 5.31
C GLN A 62 9.21 -10.89 3.89
N ILE A 63 9.73 -9.70 3.56
CA ILE A 63 10.36 -9.45 2.25
C ILE A 63 11.66 -10.24 2.13
N ALA A 64 12.47 -10.25 3.18
CA ALA A 64 13.73 -10.99 3.20
C ALA A 64 13.53 -12.51 3.12
N GLU A 65 12.42 -13.03 3.64
CA GLU A 65 12.05 -14.45 3.58
C GLU A 65 11.45 -14.86 2.23
N LEU A 66 10.91 -13.91 1.45
CA LEU A 66 10.23 -14.18 0.17
C LEU A 66 11.16 -14.25 -1.04
N GLY A 67 12.42 -13.86 -0.94
CA GLY A 67 13.36 -13.91 -2.06
C GLY A 67 14.67 -13.18 -1.79
N ASP A 68 15.58 -13.24 -2.78
CA ASP A 68 16.91 -12.59 -2.78
C ASP A 68 16.85 -11.04 -2.82
N LEU A 69 15.85 -10.43 -2.20
CA LEU A 69 15.69 -8.97 -2.17
C LEU A 69 16.27 -8.40 -0.89
N ASP A 70 17.29 -7.59 -1.02
CA ASP A 70 17.84 -6.83 0.10
C ASP A 70 16.90 -5.71 0.52
N VAL A 71 16.44 -5.72 1.76
CA VAL A 71 15.72 -4.59 2.34
C VAL A 71 16.71 -3.51 2.73
N LEU A 72 16.81 -2.45 1.92
CA LEU A 72 17.75 -1.36 2.16
C LEU A 72 17.32 -0.50 3.35
N MET A 73 16.06 -0.08 3.39
CA MET A 73 15.56 0.83 4.42
C MET A 73 14.04 0.76 4.54
N ALA A 74 13.54 0.85 5.75
CA ALA A 74 12.14 1.11 6.04
C ALA A 74 11.93 2.61 6.24
N ILE A 75 11.09 3.23 5.42
CA ILE A 75 10.76 4.65 5.56
C ILE A 75 9.48 4.74 6.40
N PRO A 76 9.51 5.43 7.56
CA PRO A 76 8.34 5.55 8.40
C PRO A 76 7.23 6.33 7.69
N PRO A 77 5.95 6.08 8.02
CA PRO A 77 4.84 6.81 7.45
C PRO A 77 4.90 8.28 7.87
N PHE A 78 4.70 9.18 6.92
CA PHE A 78 4.68 10.61 7.15
C PHE A 78 3.34 11.21 6.75
N ARG A 79 2.95 12.28 7.44
CA ARG A 79 1.71 12.99 7.16
C ARG A 79 1.98 14.21 6.31
N LEU A 80 1.29 14.28 5.18
CA LEU A 80 1.28 15.48 4.36
C LEU A 80 0.12 16.39 4.79
N PRO A 81 0.33 17.71 4.83
CA PRO A 81 -0.76 18.67 4.97
C PRO A 81 -1.83 18.41 3.91
N ARG A 82 -3.11 18.63 4.26
CA ARG A 82 -4.24 18.35 3.34
C ARG A 82 -4.13 19.08 1.99
N ARG A 83 -3.50 20.25 1.95
CA ARG A 83 -3.25 21.03 0.74
C ARG A 83 -2.26 20.34 -0.22
N ASP A 84 -1.30 19.60 0.31
CA ASP A 84 -0.20 19.04 -0.47
C ASP A 84 -0.41 17.56 -0.82
N ARG A 85 -1.54 16.95 -0.42
CA ARG A 85 -1.84 15.53 -0.70
C ARG A 85 -1.90 15.19 -2.19
N LYS A 86 -2.14 16.18 -3.05
CA LYS A 86 -2.16 16.02 -4.51
C LYS A 86 -0.83 16.36 -5.17
N ARG A 87 0.12 16.97 -4.43
CA ARG A 87 1.46 17.32 -4.90
C ARG A 87 2.46 16.35 -4.29
N LEU A 88 3.50 16.03 -5.03
CA LEU A 88 4.65 15.33 -4.48
C LEU A 88 5.25 16.24 -3.40
N ALA A 89 5.33 15.72 -2.17
CA ALA A 89 5.83 16.51 -1.08
C ALA A 89 7.34 16.33 -0.92
N ARG A 90 8.04 17.44 -0.90
CA ARG A 90 9.37 17.50 -0.34
C ARG A 90 9.26 17.34 1.17
N LEU A 91 9.94 16.33 1.71
CA LEU A 91 10.04 16.14 3.15
C LEU A 91 10.95 17.23 3.72
N ASP A 92 10.47 17.87 4.77
CA ASP A 92 11.16 18.93 5.47
C ASP A 92 11.40 18.56 6.94
N HIS A 93 11.81 19.53 7.73
CA HIS A 93 12.04 19.35 9.17
C HIS A 93 10.80 18.95 9.96
N THR A 94 9.59 19.08 9.40
CA THR A 94 8.32 18.66 10.03
C THR A 94 8.19 17.14 10.04
N ASN A 95 8.80 16.46 9.06
CA ASN A 95 8.83 15.01 8.92
C ASN A 95 10.23 14.44 9.18
N ARG A 96 10.86 14.83 10.28
CA ARG A 96 12.28 14.53 10.60
C ARG A 96 12.67 13.07 10.45
N GLU A 97 11.83 12.15 10.91
CA GLU A 97 12.12 10.71 10.85
C GLU A 97 12.15 10.21 9.40
N ALA A 98 11.12 10.54 8.62
CA ALA A 98 11.05 10.15 7.22
C ALA A 98 12.17 10.79 6.38
N TRP A 99 12.48 12.08 6.64
CA TRP A 99 13.60 12.77 6.01
C TRP A 99 14.94 12.12 6.38
N GLY A 100 15.14 11.80 7.67
CA GLY A 100 16.33 11.08 8.15
C GLY A 100 16.50 9.73 7.47
N ALA A 101 15.41 8.98 7.29
CA ALA A 101 15.40 7.71 6.57
C ALA A 101 15.76 7.89 5.08
N CYS A 102 15.21 8.92 4.39
CA CYS A 102 15.56 9.23 3.00
C CYS A 102 17.05 9.59 2.85
N ARG A 103 17.60 10.36 3.78
CA ARG A 103 19.04 10.70 3.78
C ARG A 103 19.92 9.46 4.03
N ALA A 104 19.50 8.58 4.93
CA ALA A 104 20.22 7.32 5.17
C ALA A 104 20.16 6.41 3.95
N LEU A 105 18.99 6.29 3.31
CA LEU A 105 18.82 5.56 2.06
C LEU A 105 19.72 6.15 0.95
N GLY A 106 19.77 7.48 0.84
CA GLY A 106 20.64 8.16 -0.12
C GLY A 106 22.10 7.76 0.03
N ARG A 107 22.62 7.77 1.25
CA ARG A 107 23.99 7.32 1.53
C ARG A 107 24.22 5.87 1.16
N MET A 108 23.27 4.96 1.49
CA MET A 108 23.39 3.54 1.15
C MET A 108 23.38 3.31 -0.37
N VAL A 109 22.46 3.97 -1.08
CA VAL A 109 22.36 3.90 -2.54
C VAL A 109 23.64 4.43 -3.19
N PHE A 110 24.13 5.59 -2.73
CA PHE A 110 25.38 6.18 -3.23
C PHE A 110 26.58 5.27 -3.00
N THR A 111 26.75 4.73 -1.79
CA THR A 111 27.86 3.82 -1.48
C THR A 111 27.81 2.55 -2.35
N ARG A 112 26.62 1.96 -2.55
CA ARG A 112 26.45 0.81 -3.44
C ARG A 112 26.77 1.14 -4.90
N ALA A 113 26.27 2.27 -5.37
CA ALA A 113 26.52 2.74 -6.73
C ALA A 113 28.03 2.95 -6.97
N GLN A 114 28.75 3.52 -6.01
CA GLN A 114 30.20 3.69 -6.07
C GLN A 114 30.93 2.34 -6.16
N VAL A 115 30.58 1.39 -5.31
CA VAL A 115 31.20 0.04 -5.30
C VAL A 115 30.96 -0.70 -6.61
N ARG A 116 29.75 -0.56 -7.19
CA ARG A 116 29.35 -1.20 -8.44
C ARG A 116 29.69 -0.39 -9.69
N GLN A 117 30.23 0.81 -9.54
CA GLN A 117 30.45 1.78 -10.61
C GLN A 117 29.18 2.12 -11.41
N GLU A 118 28.02 2.01 -10.77
CA GLU A 118 26.72 2.34 -11.35
C GLU A 118 26.49 3.85 -11.26
N ARG A 119 25.94 4.43 -12.33
CA ARG A 119 25.63 5.88 -12.41
C ARG A 119 24.14 6.18 -12.45
N SER A 120 23.32 5.16 -12.51
CA SER A 120 21.86 5.30 -12.59
C SER A 120 21.18 4.35 -11.62
N VAL A 121 20.07 4.82 -11.04
CA VAL A 121 19.22 4.06 -10.12
C VAL A 121 17.78 4.17 -10.59
N LEU A 122 17.14 3.02 -10.83
CA LEU A 122 15.72 2.96 -11.17
C LEU A 122 14.89 2.75 -9.90
N ILE A 123 13.91 3.62 -9.69
CA ILE A 123 12.94 3.48 -8.61
C ILE A 123 11.61 3.01 -9.19
N ALA A 124 11.25 1.77 -8.89
CA ALA A 124 10.03 1.11 -9.38
C ALA A 124 9.11 0.70 -8.23
N SER A 125 7.84 0.46 -8.52
CA SER A 125 6.87 -0.10 -7.59
C SER A 125 5.83 -0.93 -8.32
N ALA A 126 5.26 -1.93 -7.66
CA ALA A 126 4.21 -2.77 -8.22
C ALA A 126 2.90 -1.98 -8.43
N ASP A 127 2.54 -1.12 -7.47
CA ASP A 127 1.28 -0.39 -7.46
C ASP A 127 1.46 1.11 -7.64
N ALA A 128 0.40 1.77 -8.12
CA ALA A 128 0.32 3.22 -8.18
C ALA A 128 0.01 3.80 -6.79
N GLY A 129 0.56 4.98 -6.48
CA GLY A 129 0.23 5.69 -5.25
C GLY A 129 0.94 5.21 -3.99
N VAL A 130 1.86 4.26 -4.08
CA VAL A 130 2.66 3.75 -2.94
C VAL A 130 3.82 4.66 -2.52
N GLY A 131 3.94 5.84 -3.12
CA GLY A 131 4.97 6.84 -2.74
C GLY A 131 6.26 6.78 -3.55
N ARG A 132 6.35 6.00 -4.64
CA ARG A 132 7.53 5.90 -5.52
C ARG A 132 8.14 7.25 -5.86
N SER A 133 7.34 8.14 -6.46
CA SER A 133 7.81 9.46 -6.90
C SER A 133 8.20 10.37 -5.72
N THR A 134 7.53 10.24 -4.58
CA THR A 134 7.89 10.97 -3.35
C THR A 134 9.24 10.50 -2.81
N ILE A 135 9.51 9.20 -2.83
CA ILE A 135 10.80 8.66 -2.41
C ILE A 135 11.89 9.08 -3.40
N ALA A 136 11.65 8.98 -4.71
CA ALA A 136 12.60 9.39 -5.75
C ALA A 136 13.01 10.85 -5.58
N LEU A 137 12.03 11.73 -5.41
CA LEU A 137 12.24 13.16 -5.19
C LEU A 137 13.09 13.42 -3.93
N ASN A 138 12.70 12.86 -2.79
CA ASN A 138 13.39 13.12 -1.53
C ASN A 138 14.79 12.49 -1.48
N LEU A 139 14.97 11.35 -2.12
CA LEU A 139 16.27 10.74 -2.31
C LEU A 139 17.20 11.66 -3.12
N ALA A 140 16.72 12.15 -4.26
CA ALA A 140 17.49 13.04 -5.12
C ALA A 140 17.86 14.37 -4.42
N VAL A 141 16.90 14.95 -3.71
CA VAL A 141 17.15 16.17 -2.90
C VAL A 141 18.23 15.89 -1.86
N SER A 142 18.14 14.76 -1.13
CA SER A 142 19.12 14.43 -0.08
C SER A 142 20.53 14.20 -0.64
N LEU A 143 20.65 13.62 -1.82
CA LEU A 143 21.91 13.42 -2.51
C LEU A 143 22.50 14.75 -3.01
N ALA A 144 21.67 15.61 -3.59
CA ALA A 144 22.08 16.93 -4.04
C ALA A 144 22.53 17.81 -2.88
N GLU A 145 21.81 17.83 -1.76
CA GLU A 145 22.21 18.51 -0.52
C GLU A 145 23.53 17.98 0.08
N SER A 146 23.92 16.76 -0.29
CA SER A 146 25.23 16.20 0.07
C SER A 146 26.36 16.61 -0.89
N GLY A 147 26.09 17.53 -1.83
CA GLY A 147 27.07 18.09 -2.77
C GLY A 147 27.22 17.30 -4.07
N LEU A 148 26.32 16.36 -4.35
CA LEU A 148 26.36 15.58 -5.60
C LEU A 148 25.56 16.27 -6.71
N SER A 149 26.03 16.12 -7.96
CA SER A 149 25.26 16.53 -9.14
C SER A 149 24.30 15.41 -9.54
N ILE A 150 23.00 15.66 -9.38
CA ILE A 150 21.94 14.68 -9.59
C ILE A 150 21.01 15.13 -10.72
N ILE A 151 20.62 14.19 -11.55
CA ILE A 151 19.54 14.35 -12.53
C ILE A 151 18.43 13.38 -12.16
N VAL A 152 17.22 13.91 -11.94
CA VAL A 152 16.01 13.08 -11.77
C VAL A 152 15.25 13.05 -13.07
N VAL A 153 14.89 11.85 -13.52
CA VAL A 153 14.10 11.66 -14.74
C VAL A 153 12.70 11.19 -14.37
N ASP A 154 11.68 11.94 -14.79
CA ASP A 154 10.28 11.52 -14.66
C ASP A 154 9.92 10.57 -15.81
N GLY A 155 10.08 9.27 -15.56
CA GLY A 155 9.71 8.23 -16.50
C GLY A 155 8.22 7.86 -16.49
N ASP A 156 7.42 8.42 -15.57
CA ASP A 156 5.98 8.15 -15.52
C ASP A 156 5.21 9.12 -16.43
N VAL A 157 5.32 8.87 -17.73
CA VAL A 157 4.65 9.70 -18.74
C VAL A 157 3.12 9.70 -18.63
N ARG A 158 2.54 8.67 -17.99
CA ARG A 158 1.07 8.56 -17.82
C ARG A 158 0.54 9.38 -16.65
N ARG A 159 1.33 9.53 -15.59
CA ARG A 159 0.97 10.26 -14.36
C ARG A 159 2.15 11.09 -13.86
N PRO A 160 2.60 12.04 -14.67
CA PRO A 160 3.77 12.84 -14.34
C PRO A 160 3.52 13.72 -13.11
N GLY A 161 4.52 13.84 -12.26
CA GLY A 161 4.36 14.57 -11.01
C GLY A 161 5.54 15.42 -10.60
N LEU A 162 6.74 15.16 -11.10
CA LEU A 162 7.95 15.88 -10.68
C LEU A 162 7.92 17.36 -11.08
N HIS A 163 7.34 17.71 -12.23
CA HIS A 163 7.19 19.11 -12.65
C HIS A 163 6.40 19.94 -11.63
N GLN A 164 5.34 19.37 -11.03
CA GLN A 164 4.53 20.05 -10.02
C GLN A 164 5.27 20.18 -8.68
N ALA A 165 6.11 19.19 -8.35
CA ALA A 165 6.85 19.19 -7.09
C ALA A 165 7.95 20.24 -7.04
N PHE A 166 8.55 20.55 -8.19
CA PHE A 166 9.61 21.54 -8.33
C PHE A 166 9.14 22.89 -8.90
N ASP A 167 7.85 22.99 -9.22
CA ASP A 167 7.24 24.18 -9.85
C ASP A 167 7.98 24.60 -11.14
N ILE A 168 8.25 23.62 -12.00
CA ILE A 168 8.94 23.76 -13.29
C ILE A 168 8.02 23.42 -14.45
N PRO A 169 8.30 23.90 -15.68
CA PRO A 169 7.53 23.55 -16.86
C PRO A 169 7.50 22.04 -17.10
N HIS A 170 6.35 21.53 -17.57
CA HIS A 170 6.19 20.11 -17.90
C HIS A 170 6.89 19.74 -19.22
N SER A 171 7.02 20.68 -20.14
CA SER A 171 7.64 20.51 -21.46
C SER A 171 8.60 21.67 -21.73
N PRO A 172 9.74 21.43 -22.43
CA PRO A 172 10.17 20.17 -23.00
C PRO A 172 10.61 19.15 -21.94
N GLY A 173 10.53 17.85 -22.26
CA GLY A 173 10.87 16.77 -21.34
C GLY A 173 11.32 15.50 -22.08
N LEU A 174 11.30 14.38 -21.37
CA LEU A 174 11.75 13.07 -21.87
C LEU A 174 11.14 12.70 -23.23
N THR A 175 9.82 12.91 -23.40
CA THR A 175 9.14 12.61 -24.66
C THR A 175 9.69 13.42 -25.83
N ASN A 176 9.98 14.70 -25.61
CA ASN A 176 10.53 15.58 -26.65
C ASN A 176 11.96 15.17 -27.03
N VAL A 177 12.78 14.78 -26.03
CA VAL A 177 14.15 14.27 -26.29
C VAL A 177 14.11 12.97 -27.08
N VAL A 178 13.22 12.03 -26.69
CA VAL A 178 13.07 10.72 -27.39
C VAL A 178 12.60 10.90 -28.84
N LEU A 179 11.78 11.88 -29.11
CA LEU A 179 11.31 12.22 -30.46
C LEU A 179 12.33 13.04 -31.28
N GLY A 180 13.44 13.46 -30.66
CA GLY A 180 14.45 14.30 -31.33
C GLY A 180 14.01 15.74 -31.54
N GLU A 181 12.99 16.21 -30.83
CA GLU A 181 12.45 17.57 -30.94
C GLU A 181 13.31 18.61 -30.20
N CYS A 182 14.11 18.19 -29.21
CA CYS A 182 15.07 19.01 -28.50
C CYS A 182 16.26 18.19 -27.99
N SER A 183 17.35 18.87 -27.63
CA SER A 183 18.49 18.21 -27.00
C SER A 183 18.18 17.87 -25.53
N LEU A 184 18.89 16.88 -24.97
CA LEU A 184 18.78 16.56 -23.53
C LEU A 184 19.14 17.77 -22.67
N HIS A 185 20.12 18.56 -23.09
CA HIS A 185 20.56 19.75 -22.37
C HIS A 185 19.43 20.80 -22.25
N ASP A 186 18.69 21.03 -23.35
CA ASP A 186 17.60 22.01 -23.39
C ASP A 186 16.35 21.54 -22.62
N ALA A 187 16.16 20.22 -22.49
CA ALA A 187 15.05 19.63 -21.74
C ALA A 187 15.31 19.52 -20.23
N LEU A 188 16.57 19.68 -19.79
CA LEU A 188 16.92 19.63 -18.37
C LEU A 188 16.56 20.94 -17.67
N ALA A 189 15.61 20.88 -16.75
CA ALA A 189 15.20 22.02 -15.94
C ALA A 189 16.08 22.15 -14.69
N GLU A 190 16.53 23.35 -14.39
CA GLU A 190 17.14 23.71 -13.12
C GLU A 190 16.09 23.75 -12.01
N THR A 191 16.50 23.39 -10.80
CA THR A 191 15.63 23.45 -9.62
C THR A 191 16.15 24.44 -8.59
N THR A 192 15.35 24.74 -7.57
CA THR A 192 15.78 25.56 -6.42
C THR A 192 16.81 24.83 -5.54
N VAL A 193 17.05 23.54 -5.76
CA VAL A 193 18.02 22.73 -5.03
C VAL A 193 19.32 22.71 -5.82
N GLN A 194 20.36 23.28 -5.25
CA GLN A 194 21.67 23.32 -5.89
C GLN A 194 22.16 21.90 -6.22
N GLY A 195 22.65 21.70 -7.45
CA GLY A 195 23.15 20.42 -7.92
C GLY A 195 22.06 19.43 -8.37
N LEU A 196 20.76 19.80 -8.31
CA LEU A 196 19.66 18.99 -8.76
C LEU A 196 19.00 19.54 -10.01
N ARG A 197 19.01 18.75 -11.09
CA ARG A 197 18.28 19.03 -12.33
C ARG A 197 17.21 17.97 -12.54
N VAL A 198 16.15 18.33 -13.24
CA VAL A 198 15.00 17.46 -13.50
C VAL A 198 14.74 17.38 -15.00
N LEU A 199 14.66 16.17 -15.53
CA LEU A 199 14.08 15.90 -16.82
C LEU A 199 12.63 15.50 -16.60
N THR A 200 11.70 16.39 -16.92
CA THR A 200 10.28 16.12 -16.82
C THR A 200 9.84 15.07 -17.85
N SER A 201 8.65 14.50 -17.71
CA SER A 201 8.17 13.49 -18.68
C SER A 201 7.91 14.09 -20.07
N GLY A 202 7.58 15.37 -20.15
CA GLY A 202 7.11 15.97 -21.39
C GLY A 202 5.67 15.57 -21.73
N SER A 203 5.13 16.09 -22.82
CA SER A 203 3.77 15.86 -23.26
C SER A 203 3.66 14.57 -24.10
N ILE A 204 2.65 13.73 -23.81
CA ILE A 204 2.37 12.54 -24.62
C ILE A 204 1.61 12.98 -25.87
N GLY A 205 2.29 12.94 -27.02
CA GLY A 205 1.65 13.07 -28.34
C GLY A 205 1.44 11.70 -29.02
N PRO A 206 0.67 11.66 -30.12
CA PRO A 206 0.50 10.44 -30.92
C PRO A 206 1.85 9.86 -31.41
N ALA A 207 2.80 10.71 -31.77
CA ALA A 207 4.13 10.34 -32.23
C ALA A 207 4.92 9.55 -31.17
N PHE A 208 4.85 9.97 -29.89
CA PHE A 208 5.51 9.26 -28.81
C PHE A 208 4.91 7.86 -28.60
N SER A 209 3.59 7.74 -28.64
CA SER A 209 2.91 6.45 -28.52
C SER A 209 3.30 5.48 -29.64
N GLN A 210 3.46 5.98 -30.85
CA GLN A 210 3.94 5.19 -32.00
C GLN A 210 5.42 4.78 -31.83
N ALA A 211 6.27 5.71 -31.42
CA ALA A 211 7.70 5.46 -31.20
C ALA A 211 7.93 4.38 -30.13
N MET A 212 7.11 4.38 -29.06
CA MET A 212 7.19 3.39 -27.98
C MET A 212 6.63 2.03 -28.38
N SER A 213 5.75 1.96 -29.39
CA SER A 213 5.14 0.72 -29.88
C SER A 213 5.93 0.09 -31.03
N ALA A 214 6.87 0.81 -31.62
CA ALA A 214 7.73 0.29 -32.68
C ALA A 214 8.71 -0.74 -32.12
N PRO A 215 8.77 -1.97 -32.69
CA PRO A 215 9.77 -2.95 -32.29
C PRO A 215 11.16 -2.35 -32.60
N ARG A 216 12.02 -2.30 -31.60
CA ARG A 216 13.42 -1.97 -31.82
C ARG A 216 14.07 -3.19 -32.49
N LEU A 217 14.39 -3.05 -33.77
CA LEU A 217 15.24 -3.99 -34.52
C LEU A 217 16.65 -4.02 -33.95
#